data_6fef0b692792ae8af35969b541e0cf21
#
_entry.id   6fef0b692792ae8af35969b541e0cf21
#
_cell.length_a   1.000
_cell.length_b   1.000
_cell.length_c   1.000
_cell.angle_alpha   90.00
_cell.angle_beta   90.00
_cell.angle_gamma   90.00
#
_symmetry.space_group_name_H-M   'P 1'
#
loop_
_entity.id
_entity.type
_entity.pdbx_description
1 polymer ?
#
loop_
_entity_poly.entity_id
_entity_poly.type
_entity_poly.pdbx_seq_one_letter_code
_entity_poly.pdbx_strand_id
1 'polypeptide(L)'
;MAEMTSIAQQIWDMKYRLKAADGHPVDKTVGETWHRIARALAEAEADPAAWEPRFVAALEDFRFLPAGRILSGAGSQRNVTLFNCFVMGDVPDDMSGIFDSLKEAALTMQQGGGIGYDFSTLRPKGAQVKGVGADAS
;
A
#
# COMPACT_ATOMS: atom_id res chain seq x y z
N MET A 1 -2.96 26.67 10.18
CA MET A 1 -3.14 25.54 9.24
C MET A 1 -2.71 26.03 7.87
N ALA A 2 -1.73 25.37 7.24
CA ALA A 2 -1.29 25.74 5.89
C ALA A 2 -2.47 25.61 4.91
N GLU A 3 -2.70 26.63 4.10
CA GLU A 3 -3.79 26.64 3.12
C GLU A 3 -3.41 25.75 1.93
N MET A 4 -4.25 24.77 1.61
CA MET A 4 -4.02 23.90 0.46
C MET A 4 -4.32 24.63 -0.85
N THR A 5 -3.47 24.44 -1.85
CA THR A 5 -3.75 24.89 -3.22
C THR A 5 -4.97 24.16 -3.78
N SER A 6 -5.60 24.71 -4.81
CA SER A 6 -6.78 24.09 -5.45
C SER A 6 -6.49 22.67 -5.96
N ILE A 7 -5.30 22.45 -6.53
CA ILE A 7 -4.90 21.12 -7.01
C ILE A 7 -4.66 20.13 -5.85
N ALA A 8 -4.09 20.58 -4.74
CA ALA A 8 -3.88 19.74 -3.55
C ALA A 8 -5.23 19.32 -2.95
N GLN A 9 -6.20 20.25 -2.88
CA GLN A 9 -7.56 19.99 -2.43
C GLN A 9 -8.26 18.94 -3.31
N GLN A 10 -8.13 19.05 -4.63
CA GLN A 10 -8.69 18.09 -5.57
C GLN A 10 -8.09 16.70 -5.39
N ILE A 11 -6.75 16.60 -5.29
CA ILE A 11 -6.07 15.31 -5.11
C ILE A 11 -6.45 14.67 -3.78
N TRP A 12 -6.51 15.45 -2.71
CA TRP A 12 -6.96 14.96 -1.41
C TRP A 12 -8.38 14.41 -1.50
N ASP A 13 -9.33 15.15 -2.07
CA ASP A 13 -10.73 14.72 -2.18
C ASP A 13 -10.89 13.45 -3.04
N MET A 14 -10.13 13.34 -4.13
CA MET A 14 -10.21 12.21 -5.05
C MET A 14 -9.56 10.93 -4.50
N LYS A 15 -8.43 11.05 -3.78
CA LYS A 15 -7.57 9.90 -3.48
C LYS A 15 -7.47 9.54 -2.00
N TYR A 16 -7.55 10.52 -1.10
CA TYR A 16 -7.16 10.35 0.30
C TYR A 16 -8.27 10.59 1.31
N ARG A 17 -9.26 11.39 0.95
CA ARG A 17 -10.42 11.66 1.76
C ARG A 17 -11.24 10.39 1.97
N LEU A 18 -11.47 10.00 3.22
CA LEU A 18 -12.33 8.85 3.50
C LEU A 18 -13.78 9.19 3.14
N LYS A 19 -14.37 8.30 2.33
CA LYS A 19 -15.79 8.37 1.93
C LYS A 19 -16.47 7.06 2.31
N ALA A 20 -17.72 7.14 2.72
CA ALA A 20 -18.58 5.99 2.96
C ALA A 20 -18.92 5.27 1.63
N ALA A 21 -19.56 4.11 1.72
CA ALA A 21 -19.92 3.31 0.53
C ALA A 21 -20.88 4.02 -0.43
N ASP A 22 -21.69 4.93 0.08
CA ASP A 22 -22.60 5.79 -0.70
C ASP A 22 -21.94 7.04 -1.28
N GLY A 23 -20.63 7.22 -1.08
CA GLY A 23 -19.84 8.35 -1.57
C GLY A 23 -19.82 9.58 -0.66
N HIS A 24 -20.58 9.59 0.44
CA HIS A 24 -20.55 10.73 1.37
C HIS A 24 -19.20 10.84 2.08
N PRO A 25 -18.66 12.05 2.24
CA PRO A 25 -17.41 12.27 2.96
C PRO A 25 -17.54 11.90 4.44
N VAL A 26 -16.68 11.02 4.92
CA VAL A 26 -16.47 10.75 6.35
C VAL A 26 -15.51 11.80 6.90
N ASP A 27 -14.36 11.96 6.27
CA ASP A 27 -13.45 13.08 6.57
C ASP A 27 -14.02 14.36 5.94
N LYS A 28 -14.49 15.31 6.73
CA LYS A 28 -15.01 16.59 6.22
C LYS A 28 -13.90 17.56 5.87
N THR A 29 -12.80 17.47 6.58
CA THR A 29 -11.62 18.34 6.41
C THR A 29 -10.34 17.51 6.37
N VAL A 30 -9.25 18.10 5.89
CA VAL A 30 -7.92 17.47 5.93
C VAL A 30 -7.46 17.22 7.38
N GLY A 31 -7.85 18.09 8.31
CA GLY A 31 -7.58 17.89 9.74
C GLY A 31 -8.23 16.60 10.28
N GLU A 32 -9.45 16.29 9.86
CA GLU A 32 -10.11 15.02 10.24
C GLU A 32 -9.39 13.80 9.64
N THR A 33 -8.82 13.93 8.43
CA THR A 33 -7.92 12.91 7.86
C THR A 33 -6.71 12.69 8.75
N TRP A 34 -6.06 13.77 9.25
CA TRP A 34 -4.94 13.65 10.17
C TRP A 34 -5.31 12.94 11.47
N HIS A 35 -6.44 13.30 12.07
CA HIS A 35 -6.94 12.65 13.28
C HIS A 35 -7.26 11.17 13.06
N ARG A 36 -7.89 10.81 11.94
CA ARG A 36 -8.17 9.41 11.60
C ARG A 36 -6.89 8.59 11.50
N ILE A 37 -5.91 9.10 10.77
CA ILE A 37 -4.62 8.42 10.59
C ILE A 37 -3.88 8.30 11.93
N ALA A 38 -3.77 9.41 12.67
CA ALA A 38 -3.06 9.45 13.95
C ALA A 38 -3.66 8.46 14.96
N ARG A 39 -4.99 8.38 15.04
CA ARG A 39 -5.69 7.43 15.91
C ARG A 39 -5.37 5.98 15.51
N ALA A 40 -5.48 5.65 14.23
CA ALA A 40 -5.23 4.30 13.75
C ALA A 40 -3.78 3.85 13.99
N LEU A 41 -2.81 4.76 13.85
CA LEU A 41 -1.41 4.45 14.13
C LEU A 41 -1.14 4.34 15.63
N ALA A 42 -1.79 5.16 16.45
CA ALA A 42 -1.64 5.13 17.90
C ALA A 42 -2.16 3.83 18.53
N GLU A 43 -3.13 3.14 17.89
CA GLU A 43 -3.64 1.84 18.37
C GLU A 43 -2.54 0.77 18.52
N ALA A 44 -1.42 0.89 17.78
CA ALA A 44 -0.28 -0.02 17.88
C ALA A 44 0.67 0.33 19.03
N GLU A 45 0.50 1.46 19.68
CA GLU A 45 1.37 1.94 20.76
C GLU A 45 0.93 1.44 22.14
N ALA A 46 1.87 1.35 23.08
CA ALA A 46 1.57 0.94 24.45
C ALA A 46 0.61 1.92 25.20
N ASP A 47 0.64 3.20 24.82
CA ASP A 47 -0.25 4.24 25.33
C ASP A 47 -0.83 5.06 24.19
N PRO A 48 -1.90 4.58 23.54
CA PRO A 48 -2.54 5.26 22.41
C PRO A 48 -2.93 6.72 22.71
N ALA A 49 -3.41 6.98 23.93
CA ALA A 49 -3.87 8.31 24.32
C ALA A 49 -2.74 9.35 24.38
N ALA A 50 -1.54 8.92 24.76
CA ALA A 50 -0.36 9.77 24.76
C ALA A 50 0.23 9.97 23.36
N TRP A 51 0.08 9.00 22.46
CA TRP A 51 0.67 9.03 21.11
C TRP A 51 -0.23 9.69 20.05
N GLU A 52 -1.54 9.54 20.13
CA GLU A 52 -2.46 10.16 19.14
C GLU A 52 -2.19 11.66 18.95
N PRO A 53 -2.13 12.51 20.01
CA PRO A 53 -1.87 13.93 19.83
C PRO A 53 -0.47 14.24 19.26
N ARG A 54 0.52 13.39 19.52
CA ARG A 54 1.87 13.54 18.95
C ARG A 54 1.88 13.27 17.45
N PHE A 55 1.15 12.23 17.00
CA PHE A 55 1.00 11.92 15.58
C PHE A 55 0.19 13.00 14.87
N VAL A 56 -0.89 13.52 15.48
CA VAL A 56 -1.63 14.67 14.92
C VAL A 56 -0.68 15.86 14.72
N ALA A 57 0.08 16.23 15.74
CA ALA A 57 1.02 17.36 15.66
C ALA A 57 2.10 17.17 14.57
N ALA A 58 2.50 15.92 14.30
CA ALA A 58 3.44 15.63 13.22
C ALA A 58 2.81 15.79 11.83
N LEU A 59 1.53 15.46 11.67
CA LEU A 59 0.81 15.53 10.40
C LEU A 59 0.27 16.94 10.08
N GLU A 60 -0.05 17.71 11.11
CA GLU A 60 -0.57 19.08 10.96
C GLU A 60 0.41 19.97 10.18
N ASP A 61 -0.17 20.89 9.40
CA ASP A 61 0.59 21.81 8.55
C ASP A 61 1.54 21.11 7.55
N PHE A 62 1.27 19.83 7.24
CA PHE A 62 2.10 19.01 6.35
C PHE A 62 3.55 18.90 6.79
N ARG A 63 3.83 18.94 8.10
CA ARG A 63 5.20 18.77 8.63
C ARG A 63 5.77 17.40 8.31
N PHE A 64 4.91 16.40 8.34
CA PHE A 64 5.19 15.05 7.86
C PHE A 64 4.05 14.57 6.98
N LEU A 65 4.36 14.06 5.79
CA LEU A 65 3.39 13.51 4.86
C LEU A 65 3.66 12.01 4.66
N PRO A 66 2.85 11.12 5.23
CA PRO A 66 3.02 9.69 5.05
C PRO A 66 2.72 9.25 3.62
N ALA A 67 3.16 8.06 3.27
CA ALA A 67 2.92 7.48 1.95
C ALA A 67 1.43 7.33 1.64
N GLY A 68 1.07 7.37 0.37
CA GLY A 68 -0.32 7.40 -0.10
C GLY A 68 -1.20 6.28 0.43
N ARG A 69 -0.66 5.08 0.64
CA ARG A 69 -1.41 3.95 1.23
C ARG A 69 -1.79 4.18 2.69
N ILE A 70 -0.95 4.85 3.46
CA ILE A 70 -1.27 5.24 4.83
C ILE A 70 -2.36 6.31 4.81
N LEU A 71 -2.24 7.33 3.93
CA LEU A 71 -3.23 8.40 3.80
C LEU A 71 -4.62 7.87 3.46
N SER A 72 -4.72 6.90 2.53
CA SER A 72 -5.98 6.35 2.06
C SER A 72 -6.51 5.20 2.90
N GLY A 73 -5.63 4.43 3.56
CA GLY A 73 -5.97 3.15 4.19
C GLY A 73 -6.05 3.17 5.70
N ALA A 74 -5.20 3.95 6.40
CA ALA A 74 -5.17 3.95 7.86
C ALA A 74 -6.50 4.43 8.44
N GLY A 75 -7.09 3.63 9.35
CA GLY A 75 -8.37 3.92 9.98
C GLY A 75 -9.59 3.87 9.05
N SER A 76 -9.46 3.33 7.83
CA SER A 76 -10.57 3.23 6.87
C SER A 76 -11.45 2.00 7.06
N GLN A 77 -11.09 1.05 7.92
CA GLN A 77 -11.73 -0.27 8.08
C GLN A 77 -11.78 -1.11 6.77
N ARG A 78 -11.02 -0.73 5.76
CA ARG A 78 -10.88 -1.50 4.52
C ARG A 78 -9.76 -2.52 4.69
N ASN A 79 -9.94 -3.71 4.11
CA ASN A 79 -8.89 -4.73 4.09
C ASN A 79 -7.86 -4.41 2.99
N VAL A 80 -7.01 -3.42 3.26
CA VAL A 80 -5.96 -2.95 2.35
C VAL A 80 -4.62 -2.90 3.07
N THR A 81 -3.54 -3.10 2.32
CA THR A 81 -2.19 -2.90 2.87
C THR A 81 -1.88 -1.43 3.06
N LEU A 82 -1.10 -1.12 4.10
CA LEU A 82 -0.53 0.22 4.31
C LEU A 82 0.84 0.39 3.66
N PHE A 83 1.38 -0.67 3.07
CA PHE A 83 2.62 -0.65 2.28
C PHE A 83 2.33 -0.37 0.82
N ASN A 84 3.19 0.41 0.18
CA ASN A 84 3.03 0.77 -1.23
C ASN A 84 3.51 -0.34 -2.16
N CYS A 85 4.66 -0.95 -1.85
CA CYS A 85 5.34 -1.89 -2.73
C CYS A 85 5.94 -3.05 -1.93
N PHE A 86 6.05 -4.19 -2.61
CA PHE A 86 6.63 -5.42 -2.08
C PHE A 86 7.64 -5.96 -3.07
N VAL A 87 8.80 -6.37 -2.57
CA VAL A 87 9.76 -7.17 -3.33
C VAL A 87 9.33 -8.62 -3.14
N MET A 88 8.95 -9.28 -4.24
CA MET A 88 8.60 -10.70 -4.21
C MET A 88 9.88 -11.53 -4.00
N GLY A 89 9.72 -12.73 -3.47
CA GLY A 89 10.84 -13.66 -3.35
C GLY A 89 11.41 -14.09 -4.70
N ASP A 90 12.48 -14.90 -4.66
CA ASP A 90 13.07 -15.50 -5.87
C ASP A 90 12.02 -16.34 -6.59
N VAL A 91 11.97 -16.23 -7.92
CA VAL A 91 11.09 -17.04 -8.75
C VAL A 91 11.77 -18.41 -8.97
N PRO A 92 11.21 -19.54 -8.46
CA PRO A 92 11.77 -20.85 -8.71
C PRO A 92 11.76 -21.18 -10.20
N ASP A 93 12.86 -21.82 -10.68
CA ASP A 93 13.00 -22.19 -12.09
C ASP A 93 12.28 -23.50 -12.43
N ASP A 94 11.00 -23.54 -12.10
CA ASP A 94 10.07 -24.62 -12.43
C ASP A 94 8.64 -24.07 -12.59
N MET A 95 7.79 -24.84 -13.29
CA MET A 95 6.45 -24.38 -13.65
C MET A 95 5.56 -24.09 -12.42
N SER A 96 5.63 -24.92 -11.39
CA SER A 96 4.85 -24.72 -10.16
C SER A 96 5.27 -23.44 -9.47
N GLY A 97 6.59 -23.25 -9.24
CA GLY A 97 7.12 -22.08 -8.55
C GLY A 97 6.84 -20.77 -9.31
N ILE A 98 6.89 -20.79 -10.65
CA ILE A 98 6.53 -19.61 -11.48
C ILE A 98 5.06 -19.22 -11.24
N PHE A 99 4.13 -20.20 -11.29
CA PHE A 99 2.71 -19.91 -11.08
C PHE A 99 2.37 -19.58 -9.63
N ASP A 100 3.06 -20.16 -8.65
CA ASP A 100 2.92 -19.79 -7.24
C ASP A 100 3.35 -18.32 -7.01
N SER A 101 4.48 -17.92 -7.58
CA SER A 101 4.94 -16.51 -7.54
C SER A 101 3.92 -15.56 -8.20
N LEU A 102 3.33 -15.96 -9.33
CA LEU A 102 2.27 -15.18 -9.99
C LEU A 102 1.02 -15.05 -9.10
N LYS A 103 0.61 -16.13 -8.44
CA LYS A 103 -0.53 -16.14 -7.51
C LYS A 103 -0.29 -15.19 -6.34
N GLU A 104 0.88 -15.25 -5.70
CA GLU A 104 1.24 -14.35 -4.59
C GLU A 104 1.22 -12.89 -5.03
N ALA A 105 1.76 -12.59 -6.21
CA ALA A 105 1.71 -11.26 -6.78
C ALA A 105 0.28 -10.76 -7.01
N ALA A 106 -0.57 -11.61 -7.58
CA ALA A 106 -1.97 -11.27 -7.82
C ALA A 106 -2.73 -10.95 -6.52
N LEU A 107 -2.52 -11.72 -5.46
CA LEU A 107 -3.11 -11.49 -4.15
C LEU A 107 -2.59 -10.20 -3.50
N THR A 108 -1.30 -9.93 -3.63
CA THR A 108 -0.68 -8.68 -3.13
C THR A 108 -1.25 -7.46 -3.85
N MET A 109 -1.36 -7.51 -5.18
CA MET A 109 -1.95 -6.44 -5.98
C MET A 109 -3.44 -6.24 -5.69
N GLN A 110 -4.19 -7.30 -5.40
CA GLN A 110 -5.60 -7.22 -5.01
C GLN A 110 -5.78 -6.40 -3.73
N GLN A 111 -4.84 -6.48 -2.79
CA GLN A 111 -4.84 -5.65 -1.58
C GLN A 111 -4.30 -4.23 -1.80
N GLY A 112 -3.96 -3.89 -3.04
CA GLY A 112 -3.48 -2.58 -3.44
C GLY A 112 -1.97 -2.38 -3.36
N GLY A 113 -1.18 -3.44 -3.08
CA GLY A 113 0.28 -3.39 -3.12
C GLY A 113 0.81 -3.38 -4.55
N GLY A 114 1.89 -2.62 -4.82
CA GLY A 114 2.72 -2.81 -6.00
C GLY A 114 3.70 -3.97 -5.78
N ILE A 115 4.14 -4.62 -6.84
CA ILE A 115 5.10 -5.73 -6.76
C ILE A 115 6.30 -5.51 -7.68
N GLY A 116 7.42 -6.13 -7.33
CA GLY A 116 8.60 -6.25 -8.20
C GLY A 116 9.08 -7.70 -8.23
N TYR A 117 9.53 -8.15 -9.39
CA TYR A 117 10.12 -9.46 -9.60
C TYR A 117 11.61 -9.37 -9.95
N ASP A 118 12.37 -10.34 -9.50
CA ASP A 118 13.68 -10.68 -10.06
C ASP A 118 13.57 -11.95 -10.89
N PHE A 119 13.79 -11.86 -12.19
CA PHE A 119 13.75 -12.97 -13.12
C PHE A 119 15.12 -13.61 -13.38
N SER A 120 16.17 -13.15 -12.69
CA SER A 120 17.54 -13.64 -12.90
C SER A 120 17.73 -15.13 -12.53
N THR A 121 16.82 -15.65 -11.71
CA THR A 121 16.81 -17.06 -11.29
C THR A 121 16.28 -18.03 -12.34
N LEU A 122 15.58 -17.52 -13.36
CA LEU A 122 15.02 -18.33 -14.43
C LEU A 122 16.08 -18.69 -15.46
N ARG A 123 16.03 -19.91 -15.97
CA ARG A 123 16.95 -20.37 -17.04
C ARG A 123 16.78 -19.54 -18.30
N PRO A 124 17.87 -19.29 -19.05
CA PRO A 124 17.78 -18.56 -20.31
C PRO A 124 17.12 -19.38 -21.43
N LYS A 125 16.65 -18.69 -22.46
CA LYS A 125 16.18 -19.34 -23.69
C LYS A 125 17.24 -20.30 -24.26
N GLY A 126 16.81 -21.50 -24.69
CA GLY A 126 17.68 -22.55 -25.23
C GLY A 126 18.32 -23.43 -24.16
N ALA A 127 18.10 -23.20 -22.88
CA ALA A 127 18.55 -24.11 -21.83
C ALA A 127 17.65 -25.36 -21.80
N GLN A 128 18.25 -26.53 -21.53
CA GLN A 128 17.52 -27.79 -21.48
C GLN A 128 16.48 -27.81 -20.34
N VAL A 129 15.27 -28.27 -20.66
CA VAL A 129 14.19 -28.49 -19.70
C VAL A 129 14.31 -29.91 -19.15
N LYS A 130 14.56 -30.03 -17.85
CA LYS A 130 14.69 -31.34 -17.17
C LYS A 130 13.43 -32.19 -17.40
N GLY A 131 13.63 -33.40 -17.92
CA GLY A 131 12.58 -34.43 -18.03
C GLY A 131 11.68 -34.32 -19.27
N VAL A 132 11.83 -33.32 -20.13
CA VAL A 132 10.97 -33.14 -21.32
C VAL A 132 11.73 -33.30 -22.63
N GLY A 133 13.07 -33.26 -22.61
CA GLY A 133 13.89 -33.41 -23.83
C GLY A 133 13.71 -32.28 -24.84
N ALA A 134 13.22 -31.11 -24.39
CA ALA A 134 13.03 -29.91 -25.21
C ALA A 134 13.79 -28.73 -24.60
N ASP A 135 14.09 -27.75 -25.43
CA ASP A 135 14.73 -26.52 -25.02
C ASP A 135 13.72 -25.49 -24.48
N ALA A 136 14.15 -24.64 -23.56
CA ALA A 136 13.32 -23.53 -23.09
C ALA A 136 13.06 -22.54 -24.24
N SER A 137 11.81 -22.19 -24.42
CA SER A 137 11.36 -21.30 -25.50
C SER A 137 11.42 -19.81 -25.13
#